data_58b2a520d10c8fb3b35ec78a81d7ea61
#
_entry.id   58b2a520d10c8fb3b35ec78a81d7ea61
#
_cell.length_a   1.000
_cell.length_b   1.000
_cell.length_c   1.000
_cell.angle_alpha   90.00
_cell.angle_beta   90.00
_cell.angle_gamma   90.00
#
_symmetry.space_group_name_H-M   'P 1'
#
loop_
_entity.id
_entity.type
_entity.pdbx_description
1 polymer ?
#
loop_
_entity_poly.entity_id
_entity_poly.type
_entity_poly.pdbx_seq_one_letter_code
_entity_poly.pdbx_strand_id
1 'polypeptide(L)'
;ELRLAQTRQEGDIQWSAGIRHLKEFDDSGFAFGVTIPLFNKARASGAERSARANLQEVEVRQLTALNAIEGEIRSLHRALQQAIAEVNTLQLQVIPVLQDVQQQTLQAYGAGTYSYVELITAQQEFLDAQLSLISSAGNAHRIRAEIERLSGLPLTGQ
;
A
#
# COMPACT_ATOMS: atom_id res chain seq x y z
N GLU A 1 14.50 1.42 -21.29
CA GLU A 1 13.85 2.20 -22.37
C GLU A 1 14.66 3.46 -22.74
N LEU A 2 15.14 4.26 -21.76
CA LEU A 2 15.93 5.47 -22.02
C LEU A 2 17.20 5.17 -22.82
N ARG A 3 17.95 4.11 -22.48
CA ARG A 3 19.14 3.67 -23.21
C ARG A 3 18.83 3.25 -24.65
N LEU A 4 17.70 2.57 -24.87
CA LEU A 4 17.22 2.19 -26.19
C LEU A 4 16.80 3.39 -27.04
N ALA A 5 16.22 4.43 -26.42
CA ALA A 5 15.86 5.66 -27.10
C ALA A 5 17.10 6.47 -27.51
N GLN A 6 18.18 6.42 -26.72
CA GLN A 6 19.46 7.09 -27.03
C GLN A 6 20.21 6.38 -28.14
N THR A 7 20.22 5.04 -28.18
CA THR A 7 20.89 4.25 -29.24
C THR A 7 20.23 4.45 -30.61
N ARG A 8 18.94 4.77 -30.65
CA ARG A 8 18.22 5.09 -31.92
C ARG A 8 18.58 6.44 -32.53
N GLN A 9 19.40 7.27 -31.86
CA GLN A 9 19.90 8.54 -32.42
C GLN A 9 21.04 8.33 -33.39
N GLU A 10 21.80 7.22 -33.31
CA GLU A 10 22.83 6.86 -34.28
C GLU A 10 22.13 6.26 -35.51
N GLY A 11 22.00 7.08 -36.54
CA GLY A 11 21.39 6.64 -37.79
C GLY A 11 22.25 5.59 -38.47
N ASP A 12 21.72 4.38 -38.63
CA ASP A 12 22.35 3.30 -39.37
C ASP A 12 22.51 3.73 -40.84
N ILE A 13 23.75 3.90 -41.29
CA ILE A 13 24.07 4.09 -42.71
C ILE A 13 23.86 2.75 -43.40
N GLN A 14 22.82 2.67 -44.23
CA GLN A 14 22.56 1.45 -45.02
C GLN A 14 23.16 1.61 -46.39
N TRP A 15 24.01 0.67 -46.79
CA TRP A 15 24.51 0.57 -48.16
C TRP A 15 23.99 -0.71 -48.77
N SER A 16 23.59 -0.61 -50.04
CA SER A 16 23.09 -1.69 -50.84
C SER A 16 23.93 -1.77 -52.12
N ALA A 17 24.30 -2.99 -52.47
CA ALA A 17 24.92 -3.27 -53.78
C ALA A 17 24.05 -4.32 -54.49
N GLY A 18 23.73 -4.07 -55.72
CA GLY A 18 22.91 -5.00 -56.52
C GLY A 18 23.26 -4.98 -57.98
N ILE A 19 22.99 -6.05 -58.67
CA ILE A 19 23.07 -6.18 -60.12
C ILE A 19 21.66 -5.99 -60.67
N ARG A 20 21.50 -5.04 -61.59
CA ARG A 20 20.21 -4.84 -62.28
C ARG A 20 20.40 -5.25 -63.73
N HIS A 21 19.69 -6.27 -64.16
CA HIS A 21 19.62 -6.76 -65.53
C HIS A 21 18.37 -6.19 -66.21
N LEU A 22 18.54 -5.40 -67.25
CA LEU A 22 17.46 -4.83 -68.03
C LEU A 22 17.21 -5.74 -69.26
N LYS A 23 16.16 -6.55 -69.20
CA LYS A 23 15.76 -7.55 -70.22
C LYS A 23 15.49 -6.94 -71.59
N GLU A 24 15.22 -5.67 -71.69
CA GLU A 24 14.86 -4.99 -72.95
C GLU A 24 16.08 -4.59 -73.80
N PHE A 25 17.27 -4.49 -73.20
CA PHE A 25 18.48 -4.05 -73.87
C PHE A 25 19.69 -4.98 -73.72
N ASP A 26 19.47 -6.17 -73.11
CA ASP A 26 20.53 -7.17 -72.81
C ASP A 26 21.78 -6.54 -72.10
N ASP A 27 21.53 -5.48 -71.29
CA ASP A 27 22.58 -4.74 -70.60
C ASP A 27 22.49 -5.00 -69.08
N SER A 28 23.66 -5.21 -68.48
CA SER A 28 23.81 -5.53 -67.06
C SER A 28 24.56 -4.41 -66.39
N GLY A 29 23.90 -3.70 -65.44
CA GLY A 29 24.48 -2.59 -64.65
C GLY A 29 24.64 -2.96 -63.17
N PHE A 30 25.71 -2.44 -62.58
CA PHE A 30 25.90 -2.47 -61.12
C PHE A 30 25.20 -1.24 -60.50
N ALA A 31 24.37 -1.47 -59.50
CA ALA A 31 23.75 -0.38 -58.74
C ALA A 31 24.30 -0.39 -57.28
N PHE A 32 24.83 0.76 -56.89
CA PHE A 32 25.26 1.00 -55.53
C PHE A 32 24.35 2.08 -54.91
N GLY A 33 23.78 1.82 -53.77
CA GLY A 33 22.96 2.77 -53.05
C GLY A 33 23.49 2.97 -51.63
N VAL A 34 23.54 4.23 -51.16
CA VAL A 34 23.81 4.60 -49.77
C VAL A 34 22.62 5.40 -49.28
N THR A 35 21.97 4.89 -48.21
CA THR A 35 20.87 5.59 -47.58
C THR A 35 21.37 6.17 -46.25
N ILE A 36 21.44 7.51 -46.19
CA ILE A 36 21.82 8.25 -44.97
C ILE A 36 20.55 8.89 -44.42
N PRO A 37 20.08 8.48 -43.23
CA PRO A 37 18.88 9.09 -42.62
C PRO A 37 19.21 10.47 -42.04
N LEU A 38 18.95 11.50 -42.78
CA LEU A 38 19.28 12.89 -42.41
C LEU A 38 18.33 13.54 -41.38
N PHE A 39 17.14 12.96 -41.15
CA PHE A 39 16.08 13.56 -40.31
C PHE A 39 15.70 12.79 -39.04
N ASN A 40 16.50 11.83 -38.60
CA ASN A 40 16.19 11.03 -37.43
C ASN A 40 16.31 11.78 -36.10
N LYS A 41 17.11 12.87 -36.05
CA LYS A 41 17.31 13.66 -34.81
C LYS A 41 16.02 14.27 -34.24
N ALA A 42 15.16 14.81 -35.10
CA ALA A 42 13.90 15.42 -34.65
C ALA A 42 12.89 14.38 -34.12
N ARG A 43 12.86 13.20 -34.75
CA ARG A 43 11.98 12.07 -34.33
C ARG A 43 12.53 11.40 -33.08
N ALA A 44 13.84 11.23 -32.97
CA ALA A 44 14.53 10.69 -31.80
C ALA A 44 14.40 11.60 -30.56
N SER A 45 14.44 12.93 -30.73
CA SER A 45 14.27 13.88 -29.62
C SER A 45 12.88 13.85 -28.98
N GLY A 46 11.85 13.49 -29.73
CA GLY A 46 10.50 13.26 -29.22
C GLY A 46 10.43 12.00 -28.33
N ALA A 47 11.00 10.91 -28.82
CA ALA A 47 11.06 9.65 -28.08
C ALA A 47 11.91 9.77 -26.80
N GLU A 48 13.03 10.49 -26.86
CA GLU A 48 13.87 10.75 -25.69
C GLU A 48 13.14 11.61 -24.62
N ARG A 49 12.44 12.67 -25.06
CA ARG A 49 11.62 13.50 -24.14
C ARG A 49 10.52 12.68 -23.49
N SER A 50 9.82 11.84 -24.25
CA SER A 50 8.80 10.94 -23.73
C SER A 50 9.39 9.94 -22.72
N ALA A 51 10.54 9.34 -23.04
CA ALA A 51 11.20 8.39 -22.14
C ALA A 51 11.69 9.06 -20.84
N ARG A 52 12.17 10.30 -20.90
CA ARG A 52 12.54 11.09 -19.71
C ARG A 52 11.33 11.47 -18.88
N ALA A 53 10.23 11.89 -19.51
CA ALA A 53 8.99 12.20 -18.82
C ALA A 53 8.41 10.97 -18.11
N ASN A 54 8.44 9.80 -18.75
CA ASN A 54 8.01 8.55 -18.14
C ASN A 54 8.90 8.14 -16.93
N LEU A 55 10.22 8.39 -17.03
CA LEU A 55 11.12 8.13 -15.91
C LEU A 55 10.77 9.02 -14.72
N GLN A 56 10.59 10.33 -14.95
CA GLN A 56 10.18 11.26 -13.90
C GLN A 56 8.82 10.91 -13.30
N GLU A 57 7.88 10.47 -14.13
CA GLU A 57 6.57 10.00 -13.65
C GLU A 57 6.70 8.81 -12.72
N VAL A 58 7.53 7.81 -13.05
CA VAL A 58 7.79 6.64 -12.20
C VAL A 58 8.45 7.06 -10.88
N GLU A 59 9.42 7.96 -10.91
CA GLU A 59 10.08 8.48 -9.69
C GLU A 59 9.09 9.20 -8.77
N VAL A 60 8.22 10.05 -9.33
CA VAL A 60 7.18 10.76 -8.56
C VAL A 60 6.16 9.76 -8.01
N ARG A 61 5.74 8.77 -8.79
CA ARG A 61 4.82 7.71 -8.32
C ARG A 61 5.44 6.92 -7.17
N GLN A 62 6.72 6.57 -7.26
CA GLN A 62 7.43 5.88 -6.19
C GLN A 62 7.47 6.71 -4.90
N LEU A 63 7.81 7.99 -5.00
CA LEU A 63 7.83 8.89 -3.84
C LEU A 63 6.43 9.04 -3.23
N THR A 64 5.41 9.19 -4.06
CA THR A 64 4.02 9.28 -3.61
C THR A 64 3.58 8.01 -2.88
N ALA A 65 3.92 6.83 -3.40
CA ALA A 65 3.62 5.55 -2.76
C ALA A 65 4.31 5.40 -1.40
N LEU A 66 5.59 5.78 -1.30
CA LEU A 66 6.33 5.77 -0.04
C LEU A 66 5.70 6.70 1.00
N ASN A 67 5.35 7.93 0.62
CA ASN A 67 4.70 8.89 1.51
C ASN A 67 3.32 8.39 1.97
N ALA A 68 2.56 7.72 1.09
CA ALA A 68 1.27 7.13 1.43
C ALA A 68 1.43 6.02 2.48
N ILE A 69 2.37 5.09 2.27
CA ILE A 69 2.66 4.00 3.21
C ILE A 69 3.11 4.56 4.57
N GLU A 70 3.99 5.55 4.57
CA GLU A 70 4.44 6.20 5.80
C GLU A 70 3.29 6.88 6.56
N GLY A 71 2.40 7.55 5.83
CA GLY A 71 1.18 8.15 6.39
C GLY A 71 0.25 7.10 7.00
N GLU A 72 0.08 5.96 6.33
CA GLU A 72 -0.73 4.84 6.80
C GLU A 72 -0.15 4.20 8.07
N ILE A 73 1.15 3.92 8.10
CA ILE A 73 1.82 3.39 9.30
C ILE A 73 1.66 4.34 10.49
N ARG A 74 1.82 5.65 10.29
CA ARG A 74 1.60 6.65 11.36
C ARG A 74 0.15 6.65 11.86
N SER A 75 -0.80 6.49 10.97
CA SER A 75 -2.22 6.39 11.33
C SER A 75 -2.52 5.12 12.13
N LEU A 76 -2.03 3.98 11.67
CA LEU A 76 -2.17 2.69 12.34
C LEU A 76 -1.49 2.69 13.71
N HIS A 77 -0.33 3.33 13.85
CA HIS A 77 0.34 3.44 15.14
C HIS A 77 -0.49 4.20 16.17
N ARG A 78 -1.12 5.32 15.78
CA ARG A 78 -2.04 6.06 16.66
C ARG A 78 -3.27 5.23 17.01
N ALA A 79 -3.84 4.51 16.05
CA ALA A 79 -4.96 3.62 16.28
C ALA A 79 -4.60 2.47 17.24
N LEU A 80 -3.39 1.92 17.13
CA LEU A 80 -2.89 0.91 18.06
C LEU A 80 -2.75 1.45 19.49
N GLN A 81 -2.18 2.64 19.66
CA GLN A 81 -2.08 3.28 20.98
C GLN A 81 -3.46 3.50 21.59
N GLN A 82 -4.43 3.95 20.80
CA GLN A 82 -5.80 4.13 21.27
C GLN A 82 -6.44 2.80 21.68
N ALA A 83 -6.29 1.74 20.88
CA ALA A 83 -6.83 0.43 21.19
C ALA A 83 -6.21 -0.17 22.47
N ILE A 84 -4.90 0.01 22.67
CA ILE A 84 -4.22 -0.41 23.92
C ILE A 84 -4.74 0.38 25.11
N ALA A 85 -4.92 1.70 25.00
CA ALA A 85 -5.47 2.51 26.08
C ALA A 85 -6.91 2.09 26.43
N GLU A 86 -7.73 1.76 25.45
CA GLU A 86 -9.08 1.23 25.63
C GLU A 86 -9.07 -0.11 26.38
N VAL A 87 -8.22 -1.05 25.96
CA VAL A 87 -8.02 -2.34 26.64
C VAL A 87 -7.64 -2.13 28.10
N ASN A 88 -6.66 -1.27 28.36
CA ASN A 88 -6.21 -0.97 29.71
C ASN A 88 -7.34 -0.35 30.58
N THR A 89 -8.10 0.57 30.01
CA THR A 89 -9.25 1.21 30.70
C THR A 89 -10.31 0.18 31.05
N LEU A 90 -10.69 -0.65 30.10
CA LEU A 90 -11.67 -1.73 30.31
C LEU A 90 -11.18 -2.72 31.38
N GLN A 91 -9.95 -3.19 31.26
CA GLN A 91 -9.38 -4.22 32.12
C GLN A 91 -9.11 -3.74 33.55
N LEU A 92 -8.58 -2.51 33.70
CA LEU A 92 -8.09 -2.03 34.98
C LEU A 92 -9.08 -1.14 35.74
N GLN A 93 -10.07 -0.57 35.04
CA GLN A 93 -10.99 0.37 35.65
C GLN A 93 -12.46 -0.09 35.53
N VAL A 94 -12.93 -0.39 34.31
CA VAL A 94 -14.37 -0.65 34.09
C VAL A 94 -14.78 -2.01 34.62
N ILE A 95 -14.09 -3.08 34.24
CA ILE A 95 -14.45 -4.46 34.62
C ILE A 95 -14.43 -4.64 36.14
N PRO A 96 -13.42 -4.20 36.92
CA PRO A 96 -13.43 -4.33 38.36
C PRO A 96 -14.59 -3.60 39.03
N VAL A 97 -14.96 -2.40 38.55
CA VAL A 97 -16.10 -1.65 39.07
C VAL A 97 -17.42 -2.35 38.78
N LEU A 98 -17.60 -2.83 37.55
CA LEU A 98 -18.83 -3.55 37.18
C LEU A 98 -18.95 -4.90 37.90
N GLN A 99 -17.85 -5.58 38.19
CA GLN A 99 -17.83 -6.77 38.99
C GLN A 99 -18.29 -6.50 40.44
N ASP A 100 -17.82 -5.40 41.03
CA ASP A 100 -18.24 -4.98 42.36
C ASP A 100 -19.73 -4.59 42.39
N VAL A 101 -20.20 -3.82 41.40
CA VAL A 101 -21.60 -3.45 41.22
C VAL A 101 -22.49 -4.70 41.10
N GLN A 102 -22.08 -5.69 40.27
CA GLN A 102 -22.81 -6.94 40.12
C GLN A 102 -22.93 -7.69 41.46
N GLN A 103 -21.84 -7.74 42.24
CA GLN A 103 -21.85 -8.44 43.53
C GLN A 103 -22.73 -7.72 44.58
N GLN A 104 -22.66 -6.38 44.64
CA GLN A 104 -23.52 -5.58 45.53
C GLN A 104 -25.00 -5.73 45.14
N THR A 105 -25.30 -5.68 43.82
CA THR A 105 -26.68 -5.86 43.32
C THR A 105 -27.23 -7.25 43.65
N LEU A 106 -26.40 -8.30 43.55
CA LEU A 106 -26.78 -9.66 43.91
C LEU A 106 -27.12 -9.76 45.42
N GLN A 107 -26.33 -9.11 46.28
CA GLN A 107 -26.59 -9.05 47.74
C GLN A 107 -27.89 -8.29 48.04
N ALA A 108 -28.09 -7.14 47.40
CA ALA A 108 -29.28 -6.32 47.55
C ALA A 108 -30.57 -7.02 47.06
N TYR A 109 -30.48 -7.80 45.98
CA TYR A 109 -31.55 -8.65 45.48
C TYR A 109 -31.87 -9.75 46.49
N GLY A 110 -30.86 -10.46 47.05
CA GLY A 110 -31.05 -11.48 48.11
C GLY A 110 -31.67 -10.92 49.40
N ALA A 111 -31.41 -9.66 49.71
CA ALA A 111 -32.06 -8.92 50.82
C ALA A 111 -33.47 -8.38 50.50
N GLY A 112 -33.97 -8.56 49.27
CA GLY A 112 -35.26 -8.08 48.82
C GLY A 112 -35.32 -6.56 48.57
N THR A 113 -34.16 -5.87 48.53
CA THR A 113 -34.06 -4.40 48.32
C THR A 113 -34.07 -4.02 46.84
N TYR A 114 -33.48 -4.88 45.98
CA TYR A 114 -33.46 -4.69 44.55
C TYR A 114 -34.35 -5.70 43.83
N SER A 115 -34.83 -5.29 42.66
CA SER A 115 -35.62 -6.13 41.78
C SER A 115 -34.78 -7.08 40.96
N TYR A 116 -35.40 -8.13 40.39
CA TYR A 116 -34.74 -9.04 39.45
C TYR A 116 -34.24 -8.32 38.18
N VAL A 117 -34.93 -7.28 37.76
CA VAL A 117 -34.55 -6.46 36.59
C VAL A 117 -33.22 -5.78 36.84
N GLU A 118 -32.99 -5.17 38.01
CA GLU A 118 -31.73 -4.53 38.38
C GLU A 118 -30.59 -5.52 38.41
N LEU A 119 -30.81 -6.72 38.93
CA LEU A 119 -29.81 -7.79 38.93
C LEU A 119 -29.41 -8.22 37.50
N ILE A 120 -30.38 -8.44 36.62
CA ILE A 120 -30.10 -8.82 35.23
C ILE A 120 -29.40 -7.72 34.48
N THR A 121 -29.77 -6.46 34.71
CA THR A 121 -29.09 -5.30 34.10
C THR A 121 -27.62 -5.25 34.52
N ALA A 122 -27.32 -5.37 35.80
CA ALA A 122 -25.93 -5.36 36.28
C ALA A 122 -25.11 -6.54 35.73
N GLN A 123 -25.71 -7.71 35.58
CA GLN A 123 -25.07 -8.88 34.96
C GLN A 123 -24.77 -8.61 33.46
N GLN A 124 -25.72 -8.02 32.77
CA GLN A 124 -25.58 -7.74 31.33
C GLN A 124 -24.49 -6.69 31.07
N GLU A 125 -24.48 -5.60 31.85
CA GLU A 125 -23.42 -4.57 31.74
C GLU A 125 -22.02 -5.14 31.98
N PHE A 126 -21.88 -6.04 32.96
CA PHE A 126 -20.59 -6.72 33.21
C PHE A 126 -20.17 -7.61 32.02
N LEU A 127 -21.10 -8.41 31.46
CA LEU A 127 -20.82 -9.24 30.28
C LEU A 127 -20.49 -8.40 29.04
N ASP A 128 -21.21 -7.31 28.83
CA ASP A 128 -20.97 -6.39 27.71
C ASP A 128 -19.59 -5.74 27.80
N ALA A 129 -19.13 -5.37 28.99
CA ALA A 129 -17.79 -4.86 29.22
C ALA A 129 -16.71 -5.93 28.92
N GLN A 130 -16.94 -7.19 29.29
CA GLN A 130 -16.03 -8.29 28.96
C GLN A 130 -15.96 -8.55 27.45
N LEU A 131 -17.08 -8.52 26.75
CA LEU A 131 -17.12 -8.65 25.30
C LEU A 131 -16.42 -7.48 24.62
N SER A 132 -16.60 -6.26 25.14
CA SER A 132 -15.89 -5.08 24.65
C SER A 132 -14.38 -5.21 24.83
N LEU A 133 -13.90 -5.73 25.97
CA LEU A 133 -12.49 -5.99 26.19
C LEU A 133 -11.92 -6.97 25.16
N ILE A 134 -12.61 -8.09 24.90
CA ILE A 134 -12.18 -9.07 23.90
C ILE A 134 -12.12 -8.46 22.50
N SER A 135 -13.15 -7.69 22.15
CA SER A 135 -13.24 -7.01 20.86
C SER A 135 -12.10 -5.99 20.66
N SER A 136 -11.85 -5.16 21.68
CA SER A 136 -10.79 -4.14 21.64
C SER A 136 -9.39 -4.77 21.60
N ALA A 137 -9.17 -5.87 22.35
CA ALA A 137 -7.93 -6.63 22.29
C ALA A 137 -7.71 -7.27 20.91
N GLY A 138 -8.76 -7.88 20.34
CA GLY A 138 -8.71 -8.41 18.98
C GLY A 138 -8.43 -7.34 17.93
N ASN A 139 -9.00 -6.14 18.09
CA ASN A 139 -8.72 -5.00 17.24
C ASN A 139 -7.25 -4.54 17.35
N ALA A 140 -6.71 -4.45 18.56
CA ALA A 140 -5.30 -4.10 18.78
C ALA A 140 -4.35 -5.09 18.09
N HIS A 141 -4.63 -6.39 18.21
CA HIS A 141 -3.85 -7.43 17.52
C HIS A 141 -3.94 -7.32 16.00
N ARG A 142 -5.11 -7.02 15.45
CA ARG A 142 -5.30 -6.83 14.01
C ARG A 142 -4.52 -5.62 13.49
N ILE A 143 -4.57 -4.49 14.19
CA ILE A 143 -3.83 -3.28 13.82
C ILE A 143 -2.32 -3.55 13.89
N ARG A 144 -1.85 -4.25 14.93
CA ARG A 144 -0.45 -4.66 15.05
C ARG A 144 0.02 -5.50 13.86
N ALA A 145 -0.74 -6.52 13.50
CA ALA A 145 -0.42 -7.36 12.34
C ALA A 145 -0.38 -6.56 11.03
N GLU A 146 -1.24 -5.56 10.88
CA GLU A 146 -1.24 -4.68 9.71
C GLU A 146 0.00 -3.78 9.65
N ILE A 147 0.46 -3.25 10.78
CA ILE A 147 1.73 -2.51 10.86
C ILE A 147 2.91 -3.42 10.50
N GLU A 148 2.95 -4.65 11.03
CA GLU A 148 3.98 -5.64 10.72
C GLU A 148 4.00 -5.99 9.22
N ARG A 149 2.82 -6.13 8.61
CA ARG A 149 2.67 -6.37 7.18
C ARG A 149 3.23 -5.23 6.33
N LEU A 150 2.94 -3.98 6.69
CA LEU A 150 3.37 -2.80 5.93
C LEU A 150 4.85 -2.48 6.15
N SER A 151 5.36 -2.68 7.36
CA SER A 151 6.75 -2.38 7.71
C SER A 151 7.72 -3.50 7.29
N GLY A 152 7.23 -4.73 7.13
CA GLY A 152 8.06 -5.92 6.93
C GLY A 152 8.88 -6.33 8.16
N LEU A 153 8.66 -5.69 9.31
CA LEU A 153 9.37 -5.94 10.56
C LEU A 153 8.38 -6.40 11.65
N PRO A 154 8.70 -7.46 12.42
CA PRO A 154 7.89 -7.83 13.57
C PRO A 154 7.98 -6.74 14.63
N LEU A 155 6.83 -6.31 15.15
CA LEU A 155 6.76 -5.50 16.35
C LEU A 155 7.06 -6.42 17.55
N THR A 156 8.33 -6.51 17.97
CA THR A 156 8.70 -7.20 19.20
C THR A 156 7.95 -6.55 20.36
N GLY A 157 7.07 -7.35 21.02
CA GLY A 157 6.29 -6.88 22.13
C GLY A 157 7.18 -6.42 23.29
N GLN A 158 6.99 -5.19 23.70
CA GLN A 158 7.29 -4.75 25.06
C GLN A 158 6.06 -4.99 25.92
#